data_cbcb27811387428d331ed1fbf6b7e514
#
_entry.id   cbcb27811387428d331ed1fbf6b7e514
#
_cell.length_a   1.000
_cell.length_b   1.000
_cell.length_c   1.000
_cell.angle_alpha   90.00
_cell.angle_beta   90.00
_cell.angle_gamma   90.00
#
_symmetry.space_group_name_H-M   'P 1'
#
loop_
_entity.id
_entity.type
_entity.pdbx_description
1 polymer ?
#
loop_
_entity_poly.entity_id
_entity_poly.type
_entity_poly.pdbx_seq_one_letter_code
_entity_poly.pdbx_strand_id
1 'polypeptide(L)'
;ASGNPRATRIEEGMQIYGRIFDENCTYHVTPCEGVPEMLYKLKKKGVKLAVLSNKPHCQAVKAVHAIYGEKLFDWVQGQKDEIPRKPDPAGVFYVAKKLGVDYKECLYVGDSEVDVVTGKNAGVKTIAVTWGFRTKEELMIAGAQYMIDKAEKLQEYL
;
A
#
# COMPACT_ATOMS: atom_id res chain seq x y z
N ALA A 1 -21.68 0.67 -36.32
CA ALA A 1 -20.52 0.42 -35.44
C ALA A 1 -20.89 -0.75 -34.51
N SER A 2 -20.51 -1.97 -34.88
CA SER A 2 -20.75 -3.17 -34.05
C SER A 2 -19.68 -3.24 -32.97
N GLY A 3 -20.02 -2.77 -31.76
CA GLY A 3 -19.18 -2.95 -30.58
C GLY A 3 -18.93 -4.45 -30.34
N ASN A 4 -17.70 -4.81 -29.99
CA ASN A 4 -17.33 -6.19 -29.67
C ASN A 4 -18.12 -6.64 -28.40
N PRO A 5 -19.04 -7.66 -28.52
CA PRO A 5 -19.91 -8.08 -27.41
C PRO A 5 -19.12 -8.57 -26.18
N ARG A 6 -17.89 -9.01 -26.41
CA ARG A 6 -16.99 -9.48 -25.34
C ARG A 6 -16.42 -8.31 -24.55
N ALA A 7 -16.10 -7.19 -25.20
CA ALA A 7 -15.64 -5.98 -24.55
C ALA A 7 -16.76 -5.38 -23.67
N THR A 8 -17.98 -5.31 -24.18
CA THR A 8 -19.16 -4.80 -23.46
C THR A 8 -19.43 -5.60 -22.18
N ARG A 9 -19.34 -6.95 -22.23
CA ARG A 9 -19.52 -7.81 -21.05
C ARG A 9 -18.41 -7.64 -20.00
N ILE A 10 -17.18 -7.37 -20.44
CA ILE A 10 -16.07 -7.09 -19.52
C ILE A 10 -16.30 -5.75 -18.81
N GLU A 11 -16.70 -4.73 -19.55
CA GLU A 11 -17.01 -3.40 -19.00
C GLU A 11 -18.17 -3.46 -18.00
N GLU A 12 -19.27 -4.16 -18.34
CA GLU A 12 -20.39 -4.39 -17.42
C GLU A 12 -19.95 -5.14 -16.17
N GLY A 13 -19.14 -6.21 -16.32
CA GLY A 13 -18.58 -6.96 -15.21
C GLY A 13 -17.72 -6.11 -14.30
N MET A 14 -16.86 -5.26 -14.87
CA MET A 14 -16.02 -4.32 -14.10
C MET A 14 -16.83 -3.26 -13.37
N GLN A 15 -17.93 -2.77 -13.96
CA GLN A 15 -18.83 -1.82 -13.30
C GLN A 15 -19.56 -2.47 -12.10
N ILE A 16 -20.07 -3.69 -12.28
CA ILE A 16 -20.71 -4.45 -11.21
C ILE A 16 -19.73 -4.75 -10.08
N TYR A 17 -18.54 -5.24 -10.42
CA TYR A 17 -17.47 -5.49 -9.45
C TYR A 17 -17.10 -4.23 -8.68
N GLY A 18 -16.88 -3.09 -9.39
CA GLY A 18 -16.54 -1.80 -8.80
C GLY A 18 -17.58 -1.36 -7.77
N ARG A 19 -18.87 -1.43 -8.12
CA ARG A 19 -19.96 -1.06 -7.22
C ARG A 19 -20.04 -1.96 -5.98
N ILE A 20 -20.02 -3.28 -6.16
CA ILE A 20 -20.05 -4.25 -5.04
C ILE A 20 -18.84 -4.03 -4.13
N PHE A 21 -17.67 -3.81 -4.71
CA PHE A 21 -16.45 -3.60 -3.96
C PHE A 21 -16.45 -2.26 -3.22
N ASP A 22 -17.00 -1.19 -3.80
CA ASP A 22 -17.14 0.13 -3.15
C ASP A 22 -18.03 0.08 -1.90
N GLU A 23 -19.10 -0.72 -1.97
CA GLU A 23 -20.01 -0.92 -0.84
C GLU A 23 -19.39 -1.80 0.27
N ASN A 24 -18.52 -2.74 -0.11
CA ASN A 24 -18.00 -3.79 0.79
C ASN A 24 -16.48 -3.68 1.07
N CYS A 25 -15.81 -2.62 0.65
CA CYS A 25 -14.34 -2.51 0.75
C CYS A 25 -13.81 -2.50 2.21
N THR A 26 -14.70 -2.36 3.19
CA THR A 26 -14.41 -2.41 4.63
C THR A 26 -15.00 -3.65 5.32
N TYR A 27 -15.69 -4.53 4.58
CA TYR A 27 -16.34 -5.70 5.15
C TYR A 27 -15.30 -6.72 5.63
N HIS A 28 -15.37 -7.11 6.91
CA HIS A 28 -14.45 -8.03 7.57
C HIS A 28 -12.95 -7.70 7.39
N VAL A 29 -12.62 -6.43 7.22
CA VAL A 29 -11.22 -6.01 7.18
C VAL A 29 -10.71 -5.83 8.61
N THR A 30 -9.69 -6.60 8.98
CA THR A 30 -9.02 -6.54 10.28
C THR A 30 -7.55 -6.20 10.09
N PRO A 31 -6.93 -5.44 11.01
CA PRO A 31 -5.50 -5.20 10.95
C PRO A 31 -4.71 -6.48 11.24
N CYS A 32 -3.51 -6.58 10.67
CA CYS A 32 -2.58 -7.65 11.05
C CYS A 32 -2.09 -7.45 12.49
N GLU A 33 -1.83 -8.57 13.16
CA GLU A 33 -1.38 -8.61 14.56
C GLU A 33 -0.13 -7.74 14.78
N GLY A 34 -0.12 -6.95 15.84
CA GLY A 34 0.98 -6.07 16.22
C GLY A 34 1.17 -4.82 15.35
N VAL A 35 0.50 -4.74 14.19
CA VAL A 35 0.64 -3.58 13.28
C VAL A 35 0.06 -2.30 13.88
N PRO A 36 -1.16 -2.28 14.46
CA PRO A 36 -1.68 -1.07 15.08
C PRO A 36 -0.78 -0.53 16.18
N GLU A 37 -0.33 -1.39 17.09
CA GLU A 37 0.53 -1.02 18.21
C GLU A 37 1.85 -0.43 17.73
N MET A 38 2.45 -1.04 16.71
CA MET A 38 3.69 -0.56 16.10
C MET A 38 3.49 0.82 15.47
N LEU A 39 2.42 1.01 14.67
CA LEU A 39 2.11 2.28 14.03
C LEU A 39 1.87 3.40 15.05
N TYR A 40 1.12 3.15 16.13
CA TYR A 40 0.91 4.12 17.20
C TYR A 40 2.20 4.47 17.94
N LYS A 41 3.11 3.50 18.17
CA LYS A 41 4.43 3.78 18.75
C LYS A 41 5.26 4.68 17.84
N LEU A 42 5.26 4.42 16.53
CA LEU A 42 5.98 5.26 15.56
C LEU A 42 5.41 6.68 15.52
N LYS A 43 4.09 6.81 15.49
CA LYS A 43 3.42 8.11 15.53
C LYS A 43 3.79 8.92 16.77
N LYS A 44 3.83 8.29 17.94
CA LYS A 44 4.27 8.92 19.20
C LYS A 44 5.73 9.39 19.16
N LYS A 45 6.59 8.73 18.38
CA LYS A 45 7.99 9.15 18.16
C LYS A 45 8.12 10.27 17.10
N GLY A 46 7.01 10.78 16.56
CA GLY A 46 7.02 11.83 15.54
C GLY A 46 7.29 11.32 14.11
N VAL A 47 7.29 10.01 13.88
CA VAL A 47 7.44 9.44 12.54
C VAL A 47 6.19 9.75 11.72
N LYS A 48 6.40 10.28 10.52
CA LYS A 48 5.30 10.49 9.56
C LYS A 48 4.91 9.17 8.90
N LEU A 49 3.62 8.90 8.89
CA LEU A 49 3.07 7.65 8.38
C LEU A 49 2.22 7.90 7.13
N ALA A 50 2.42 7.10 6.10
CA ALA A 50 1.58 7.16 4.90
C ALA A 50 1.29 5.77 4.33
N VAL A 51 0.22 5.70 3.55
CA VAL A 51 -0.17 4.52 2.77
C VAL A 51 -0.05 4.83 1.28
N LEU A 52 0.55 3.92 0.51
CA LEU A 52 0.57 3.92 -0.95
C LEU A 52 0.00 2.59 -1.47
N SER A 53 -1.10 2.65 -2.24
CA SER A 53 -1.82 1.46 -2.70
C SER A 53 -2.24 1.57 -4.17
N ASN A 54 -2.24 0.43 -4.90
CA ASN A 54 -2.86 0.32 -6.22
C ASN A 54 -4.40 0.17 -6.18
N LYS A 55 -4.98 0.09 -4.97
CA LYS A 55 -6.43 0.14 -4.78
C LYS A 55 -6.97 1.54 -5.19
N PRO A 56 -8.15 1.68 -5.82
CA PRO A 56 -8.76 2.98 -6.10
C PRO A 56 -8.73 3.89 -4.87
N HIS A 57 -8.43 5.18 -5.08
CA HIS A 57 -8.12 6.11 -3.98
C HIS A 57 -9.23 6.19 -2.93
N CYS A 58 -10.49 6.31 -3.35
CA CYS A 58 -11.62 6.38 -2.41
C CYS A 58 -11.74 5.12 -1.54
N GLN A 59 -11.51 3.94 -2.13
CA GLN A 59 -11.55 2.66 -1.41
C GLN A 59 -10.36 2.50 -0.47
N ALA A 60 -9.16 2.94 -0.87
CA ALA A 60 -7.98 2.91 0.00
C ALA A 60 -8.20 3.80 1.23
N VAL A 61 -8.71 5.01 1.05
CA VAL A 61 -9.02 5.95 2.16
C VAL A 61 -10.08 5.35 3.08
N LYS A 62 -11.20 4.86 2.53
CA LYS A 62 -12.26 4.23 3.33
C LYS A 62 -11.73 3.07 4.19
N ALA A 63 -10.96 2.16 3.59
CA ALA A 63 -10.42 0.99 4.28
C ALA A 63 -9.44 1.39 5.40
N VAL A 64 -8.51 2.31 5.13
CA VAL A 64 -7.55 2.79 6.13
C VAL A 64 -8.25 3.50 7.28
N HIS A 65 -9.21 4.38 6.99
CA HIS A 65 -9.95 5.10 8.02
C HIS A 65 -10.83 4.18 8.87
N ALA A 66 -11.44 3.16 8.27
CA ALA A 66 -12.24 2.18 9.01
C ALA A 66 -11.42 1.38 10.03
N ILE A 67 -10.15 1.08 9.72
CA ILE A 67 -9.28 0.25 10.57
C ILE A 67 -8.52 1.10 11.58
N TYR A 68 -7.97 2.23 11.14
CA TYR A 68 -6.98 3.01 11.90
C TYR A 68 -7.47 4.40 12.31
N GLY A 69 -8.67 4.80 11.87
CA GLY A 69 -9.17 6.16 12.03
C GLY A 69 -8.48 7.16 11.09
N GLU A 70 -8.98 8.39 11.08
CA GLU A 70 -8.55 9.42 10.13
C GLU A 70 -7.21 10.08 10.47
N LYS A 71 -6.73 9.92 11.72
CA LYS A 71 -5.60 10.71 12.27
C LYS A 71 -4.28 9.95 12.36
N LEU A 72 -4.28 8.63 12.19
CA LEU A 72 -3.05 7.85 12.35
C LEU A 72 -2.07 8.11 11.22
N PHE A 73 -2.54 8.10 9.98
CA PHE A 73 -1.72 8.36 8.81
C PHE A 73 -1.76 9.83 8.43
N ASP A 74 -0.59 10.40 8.12
CA ASP A 74 -0.46 11.78 7.64
C ASP A 74 -0.88 11.92 6.17
N TRP A 75 -0.81 10.81 5.40
CA TRP A 75 -1.27 10.75 4.01
C TRP A 75 -1.72 9.34 3.64
N VAL A 76 -2.81 9.24 2.87
CA VAL A 76 -3.25 8.00 2.22
C VAL A 76 -3.36 8.24 0.73
N GLN A 77 -2.59 7.49 -0.06
CA GLN A 77 -2.59 7.54 -1.51
C GLN A 77 -3.00 6.19 -2.08
N GLY A 78 -4.19 6.13 -2.63
CA GLY A 78 -4.60 5.06 -3.54
C GLY A 78 -4.41 5.46 -5.00
N GLN A 79 -4.78 4.57 -5.93
CA GLN A 79 -4.67 4.80 -7.36
C GLN A 79 -5.54 5.96 -7.83
N LYS A 80 -4.94 6.85 -8.63
CA LYS A 80 -5.55 7.92 -9.41
C LYS A 80 -4.90 7.93 -10.81
N ASP A 81 -5.61 8.44 -11.79
CA ASP A 81 -5.15 8.43 -13.19
C ASP A 81 -3.86 9.24 -13.41
N GLU A 82 -3.66 10.28 -12.59
CA GLU A 82 -2.48 11.15 -12.71
C GLU A 82 -1.20 10.55 -12.10
N ILE A 83 -1.31 9.42 -11.39
CA ILE A 83 -0.17 8.77 -10.73
C ILE A 83 -0.03 7.35 -11.28
N PRO A 84 1.08 7.03 -11.96
CA PRO A 84 1.34 5.67 -12.41
C PRO A 84 1.24 4.65 -11.29
N ARG A 85 0.71 3.47 -11.63
CA ARG A 85 0.56 2.37 -10.67
C ARG A 85 1.90 1.79 -10.27
N LYS A 86 2.01 1.32 -9.02
CA LYS A 86 3.12 0.45 -8.63
C LYS A 86 3.24 -0.71 -9.62
N PRO A 87 4.45 -1.08 -10.10
CA PRO A 87 5.75 -0.77 -9.50
C PRO A 87 6.44 0.50 -10.01
N ASP A 88 5.74 1.43 -10.67
CA ASP A 88 6.31 2.75 -10.98
C ASP A 88 6.60 3.51 -9.67
N PRO A 89 7.78 4.15 -9.52
CA PRO A 89 8.17 4.83 -8.29
C PRO A 89 7.48 6.18 -8.07
N ALA A 90 6.76 6.71 -9.05
CA ALA A 90 6.14 8.05 -8.99
C ALA A 90 5.25 8.22 -7.75
N GLY A 91 4.52 7.16 -7.34
CA GLY A 91 3.70 7.18 -6.14
C GLY A 91 4.52 7.41 -4.86
N VAL A 92 5.72 6.83 -4.76
CA VAL A 92 6.62 7.01 -3.61
C VAL A 92 7.08 8.47 -3.53
N PHE A 93 7.53 9.05 -4.64
CA PHE A 93 7.96 10.44 -4.69
C PHE A 93 6.83 11.41 -4.40
N TYR A 94 5.62 11.13 -4.92
CA TYR A 94 4.43 11.92 -4.65
C TYR A 94 4.09 11.94 -3.16
N VAL A 95 4.08 10.78 -2.51
CA VAL A 95 3.78 10.64 -1.07
C VAL A 95 4.85 11.35 -0.22
N ALA A 96 6.14 11.15 -0.51
CA ALA A 96 7.23 11.83 0.21
C ALA A 96 7.08 13.37 0.12
N LYS A 97 6.75 13.89 -1.08
CA LYS A 97 6.46 15.32 -1.27
C LYS A 97 5.26 15.79 -0.43
N LYS A 98 4.19 14.99 -0.34
CA LYS A 98 3.01 15.32 0.50
C LYS A 98 3.35 15.34 1.98
N LEU A 99 4.22 14.46 2.42
CA LEU A 99 4.72 14.43 3.78
C LEU A 99 5.75 15.54 4.07
N GLY A 100 6.31 16.20 3.05
CA GLY A 100 7.36 17.21 3.20
C GLY A 100 8.66 16.60 3.73
N VAL A 101 9.04 15.41 3.22
CA VAL A 101 10.28 14.69 3.57
C VAL A 101 11.06 14.32 2.31
N ASP A 102 12.38 14.10 2.45
CA ASP A 102 13.17 13.50 1.38
C ASP A 102 12.77 12.01 1.25
N TYR A 103 12.48 11.55 0.03
CA TYR A 103 12.16 10.15 -0.22
C TYR A 103 13.29 9.19 0.19
N LYS A 104 14.54 9.65 0.20
CA LYS A 104 15.70 8.87 0.64
C LYS A 104 15.71 8.58 2.14
N GLU A 105 15.00 9.40 2.91
CA GLU A 105 14.81 9.20 4.36
C GLU A 105 13.56 8.34 4.66
N CYS A 106 12.82 7.92 3.60
CA CYS A 106 11.65 7.08 3.76
C CYS A 106 12.02 5.61 3.88
N LEU A 107 11.31 4.90 4.74
CA LEU A 107 11.28 3.44 4.77
C LEU A 107 10.00 2.98 4.07
N TYR A 108 10.15 2.17 3.03
CA TYR A 108 9.03 1.59 2.30
C TYR A 108 8.76 0.17 2.81
N VAL A 109 7.52 -0.12 3.16
CA VAL A 109 7.13 -1.43 3.72
C VAL A 109 6.03 -2.02 2.87
N GLY A 110 6.17 -3.28 2.47
CA GLY A 110 5.18 -3.95 1.64
C GLY A 110 5.25 -5.47 1.72
N ASP A 111 4.25 -6.14 1.17
CA ASP A 111 4.03 -7.58 1.30
C ASP A 111 4.00 -8.33 -0.03
N SER A 112 4.36 -7.66 -1.12
CA SER A 112 4.29 -8.22 -2.47
C SER A 112 5.53 -7.95 -3.31
N GLU A 113 5.69 -8.73 -4.39
CA GLU A 113 6.71 -8.49 -5.41
C GLU A 113 6.61 -7.09 -6.01
N VAL A 114 5.39 -6.59 -6.15
CA VAL A 114 5.15 -5.22 -6.64
C VAL A 114 5.76 -4.19 -5.71
N ASP A 115 5.65 -4.39 -4.39
CA ASP A 115 6.22 -3.48 -3.40
C ASP A 115 7.75 -3.51 -3.40
N VAL A 116 8.33 -4.71 -3.46
CA VAL A 116 9.78 -4.89 -3.53
C VAL A 116 10.35 -4.16 -4.75
N VAL A 117 9.72 -4.35 -5.93
CA VAL A 117 10.13 -3.69 -7.17
C VAL A 117 9.88 -2.18 -7.11
N THR A 118 8.77 -1.71 -6.52
CA THR A 118 8.49 -0.28 -6.32
C THR A 118 9.60 0.40 -5.52
N GLY A 119 9.95 -0.18 -4.37
CA GLY A 119 10.99 0.37 -3.51
C GLY A 119 12.36 0.40 -4.18
N LYS A 120 12.72 -0.68 -4.91
CA LYS A 120 13.93 -0.75 -5.73
C LYS A 120 13.96 0.34 -6.80
N ASN A 121 12.86 0.53 -7.54
CA ASN A 121 12.74 1.53 -8.58
C ASN A 121 12.82 2.96 -8.02
N ALA A 122 12.29 3.18 -6.81
CA ALA A 122 12.37 4.45 -6.12
C ALA A 122 13.72 4.73 -5.46
N GLY A 123 14.57 3.70 -5.30
CA GLY A 123 15.85 3.81 -4.59
C GLY A 123 15.70 4.07 -3.10
N VAL A 124 14.60 3.60 -2.48
CA VAL A 124 14.34 3.71 -1.04
C VAL A 124 14.61 2.41 -0.32
N LYS A 125 15.00 2.49 0.95
CA LYS A 125 15.13 1.31 1.81
C LYS A 125 13.78 0.61 1.93
N THR A 126 13.72 -0.67 1.54
CA THR A 126 12.48 -1.44 1.44
C THR A 126 12.52 -2.64 2.37
N ILE A 127 11.48 -2.79 3.19
CA ILE A 127 11.29 -3.93 4.08
C ILE A 127 10.09 -4.74 3.57
N ALA A 128 10.32 -5.99 3.22
CA ALA A 128 9.24 -6.92 2.90
C ALA A 128 8.72 -7.57 4.19
N VAL A 129 7.40 -7.70 4.30
CA VAL A 129 6.73 -8.31 5.45
C VAL A 129 6.14 -9.67 5.05
N THR A 130 6.33 -10.70 5.91
CA THR A 130 5.97 -12.09 5.56
C THR A 130 4.58 -12.51 6.07
N TRP A 131 3.85 -11.61 6.72
CA TRP A 131 2.46 -11.86 7.16
C TRP A 131 1.38 -11.40 6.17
N GLY A 132 1.78 -10.99 4.95
CA GLY A 132 0.89 -10.50 3.89
C GLY A 132 0.56 -11.54 2.82
N PHE A 133 0.40 -11.08 1.58
CA PHE A 133 -0.09 -11.91 0.47
C PHE A 133 0.94 -12.89 -0.09
N ARG A 134 2.26 -12.59 0.02
CA ARG A 134 3.31 -13.40 -0.61
C ARG A 134 4.08 -14.21 0.40
N THR A 135 4.52 -15.38 -0.04
CA THR A 135 5.43 -16.22 0.74
C THR A 135 6.82 -15.57 0.82
N LYS A 136 7.61 -16.00 1.79
CA LYS A 136 8.99 -15.56 1.94
C LYS A 136 9.82 -15.83 0.68
N GLU A 137 9.61 -16.99 0.06
CA GLU A 137 10.29 -17.43 -1.16
C GLU A 137 9.97 -16.50 -2.34
N GLU A 138 8.69 -16.13 -2.53
CA GLU A 138 8.28 -15.20 -3.59
C GLU A 138 8.90 -13.81 -3.38
N LEU A 139 8.94 -13.32 -2.15
CA LEU A 139 9.58 -12.05 -1.81
C LEU A 139 11.09 -12.09 -2.06
N MET A 140 11.76 -13.21 -1.75
CA MET A 140 13.18 -13.41 -2.06
C MET A 140 13.44 -13.42 -3.57
N ILE A 141 12.62 -14.11 -4.34
CA ILE A 141 12.70 -14.14 -5.82
C ILE A 141 12.51 -12.74 -6.40
N ALA A 142 11.62 -11.93 -5.81
CA ALA A 142 11.42 -10.52 -6.20
C ALA A 142 12.63 -9.63 -5.86
N GLY A 143 13.59 -10.12 -5.07
CA GLY A 143 14.80 -9.40 -4.69
C GLY A 143 14.70 -8.63 -3.37
N ALA A 144 13.81 -9.04 -2.46
CA ALA A 144 13.73 -8.45 -1.11
C ALA A 144 15.06 -8.67 -0.35
N GLN A 145 15.69 -7.55 0.05
CA GLN A 145 16.96 -7.57 0.80
C GLN A 145 16.72 -7.64 2.31
N TYR A 146 15.62 -7.04 2.77
CA TYR A 146 15.24 -7.00 4.18
C TYR A 146 13.84 -7.57 4.31
N MET A 147 13.67 -8.48 5.26
CA MET A 147 12.38 -9.11 5.55
C MET A 147 12.16 -9.20 7.05
N ILE A 148 10.92 -8.97 7.48
CA ILE A 148 10.50 -9.15 8.86
C ILE A 148 9.23 -9.99 8.92
N ASP A 149 9.11 -10.79 9.98
CA ASP A 149 8.01 -11.70 10.24
C ASP A 149 7.07 -11.20 11.36
N LYS A 150 7.45 -10.09 12.04
CA LYS A 150 6.66 -9.45 13.10
C LYS A 150 6.76 -7.94 13.00
N ALA A 151 5.63 -7.25 13.25
CA ALA A 151 5.54 -5.81 13.11
C ALA A 151 6.52 -5.04 14.01
N GLU A 152 6.77 -5.53 15.22
CA GLU A 152 7.68 -4.89 16.16
C GLU A 152 9.12 -4.78 15.67
N LYS A 153 9.57 -5.70 14.82
CA LYS A 153 10.93 -5.68 14.24
C LYS A 153 11.18 -4.49 13.31
N LEU A 154 10.12 -3.81 12.85
CA LEU A 154 10.28 -2.61 12.04
C LEU A 154 11.06 -1.50 12.75
N GLN A 155 10.99 -1.45 14.08
CA GLN A 155 11.71 -0.46 14.87
C GLN A 155 13.25 -0.59 14.78
N GLU A 156 13.78 -1.74 14.38
CA GLU A 156 15.21 -1.98 14.21
C GLU A 156 15.78 -1.29 12.96
N TYR A 157 14.92 -0.78 12.10
CA TYR A 157 15.26 -0.17 10.80
C TYR A 157 15.07 1.34 10.75
N LEU A 158 14.61 1.95 11.85
CA LEU A 158 14.27 3.36 11.95
C LEU A 158 15.31 4.19 12.70
#